data_c18779b88c6eed879a3717b771ce389e
#
_entry.id   c18779b88c6eed879a3717b771ce389e
#
_cell.length_a   1.000
_cell.length_b   1.000
_cell.length_c   1.000
_cell.angle_alpha   90.00
_cell.angle_beta   90.00
_cell.angle_gamma   90.00
#
_symmetry.space_group_name_H-M   'P 1'
#
loop_
_entity.id
_entity.type
_entity.pdbx_description
1 polymer ?
#
loop_
_entity_poly.entity_id
_entity_poly.type
_entity_poly.pdbx_seq_one_letter_code
_entity_poly.pdbx_strand_id
1 'polypeptide(L)'
;IVEYNEAFGKEAKQNYFSRIYDLAYEICEILKKSQAGSTTASSPESLRVSGGKTVYLATVSGDRSADRDNIARDLRERGHTILPDSNLSLNALEVKEQVREYLKQADLAIHLLGANYGMIPEAGSESIIETQLSLAANESANRGLERLVWLPAGLEAKEERQAQFIEALRVN
;
A
#
# COMPACT_ATOMS: atom_id res chain seq x y z
N ILE A 1 21.09 0.24 2.48
CA ILE A 1 20.91 0.43 3.94
C ILE A 1 20.36 1.85 4.08
N VAL A 2 19.20 1.99 4.72
CA VAL A 2 18.61 3.30 5.01
C VAL A 2 19.11 3.76 6.37
N GLU A 3 19.68 4.96 6.43
CA GLU A 3 20.22 5.54 7.66
C GLU A 3 19.08 6.25 8.42
N TYR A 4 18.90 5.88 9.68
CA TYR A 4 17.84 6.42 10.55
C TYR A 4 18.38 7.28 11.70
N ASN A 5 19.68 7.60 11.69
CA ASN A 5 20.28 8.38 12.77
C ASN A 5 20.15 9.88 12.49
N GLU A 6 19.58 10.62 13.44
CA GLU A 6 19.39 12.08 13.37
C GLU A 6 20.69 12.87 13.08
N ALA A 7 21.85 12.31 13.44
CA ALA A 7 23.15 12.94 13.21
C ALA A 7 23.60 13.00 11.74
N PHE A 8 22.97 12.24 10.83
CA PHE A 8 23.40 12.08 9.44
C PHE A 8 22.65 12.97 8.42
N GLY A 9 22.06 14.09 8.84
CA GLY A 9 21.48 15.11 7.98
C GLY A 9 19.93 15.12 7.95
N LYS A 10 19.37 16.03 7.15
CA LYS A 10 17.91 16.27 7.15
C LYS A 10 17.09 15.07 6.71
N GLU A 11 17.55 14.34 5.71
CA GLU A 11 16.85 13.16 5.19
C GLU A 11 16.87 12.00 6.19
N ALA A 12 18.02 11.74 6.80
CA ALA A 12 18.16 10.74 7.85
C ALA A 12 17.31 11.08 9.09
N LYS A 13 17.28 12.37 9.44
CA LYS A 13 16.41 12.88 10.51
C LYS A 13 14.93 12.65 10.21
N GLN A 14 14.50 12.94 8.99
CA GLN A 14 13.14 12.74 8.55
C GLN A 14 12.75 11.25 8.58
N ASN A 15 13.64 10.38 8.09
CA ASN A 15 13.46 8.93 8.12
C ASN A 15 13.40 8.40 9.57
N TYR A 16 14.25 8.92 10.47
CA TYR A 16 14.25 8.57 11.87
C TYR A 16 12.90 8.89 12.55
N PHE A 17 12.41 10.14 12.42
CA PHE A 17 11.14 10.53 13.01
C PHE A 17 9.95 9.79 12.40
N SER A 18 9.97 9.53 11.08
CA SER A 18 8.96 8.70 10.43
C SER A 18 8.89 7.31 11.05
N ARG A 19 10.03 6.67 11.29
CA ARG A 19 10.07 5.33 11.90
C ARG A 19 9.68 5.31 13.36
N ILE A 20 10.06 6.34 14.13
CA ILE A 20 9.60 6.49 15.52
C ILE A 20 8.09 6.64 15.57
N TYR A 21 7.51 7.42 14.65
CA TYR A 21 6.07 7.59 14.56
C TYR A 21 5.36 6.27 14.22
N ASP A 22 5.84 5.55 13.19
CA ASP A 22 5.29 4.26 12.79
C ASP A 22 5.34 3.25 13.97
N LEU A 23 6.48 3.19 14.67
CA LEU A 23 6.65 2.33 15.85
C LEU A 23 5.68 2.71 16.98
N ALA A 24 5.53 4.00 17.25
CA ALA A 24 4.58 4.47 18.26
C ALA A 24 3.13 4.10 17.90
N TYR A 25 2.78 4.22 16.62
CA TYR A 25 1.46 3.81 16.14
C TYR A 25 1.24 2.29 16.31
N GLU A 26 2.20 1.47 15.91
CA GLU A 26 2.13 0.00 16.07
C GLU A 26 1.99 -0.41 17.54
N ILE A 27 2.76 0.22 18.43
CA ILE A 27 2.65 0.00 19.89
C ILE A 27 1.23 0.34 20.37
N CYS A 28 0.68 1.48 19.96
CA CYS A 28 -0.67 1.87 20.34
C CYS A 28 -1.72 0.85 19.86
N GLU A 29 -1.58 0.34 18.64
CA GLU A 29 -2.49 -0.68 18.11
C GLU A 29 -2.38 -2.02 18.88
N ILE A 30 -1.16 -2.44 19.23
CA ILE A 30 -0.94 -3.63 20.07
C ILE A 30 -1.58 -3.45 21.46
N LEU A 31 -1.40 -2.29 22.09
CA LEU A 31 -1.97 -2.00 23.39
C LEU A 31 -3.50 -1.96 23.37
N LYS A 32 -4.11 -1.38 22.32
CA LYS A 32 -5.56 -1.41 22.12
C LYS A 32 -6.09 -2.85 21.98
N LYS A 33 -5.42 -3.68 21.19
CA LYS A 33 -5.77 -5.11 21.03
C LYS A 33 -5.61 -5.89 22.34
N SER A 34 -4.58 -5.61 23.11
CA SER A 34 -4.33 -6.24 24.42
C SER A 34 -5.38 -5.84 25.48
N GLN A 35 -5.84 -4.61 25.47
CA GLN A 35 -6.90 -4.14 26.38
C GLN A 35 -8.27 -4.74 26.02
N ALA A 36 -8.54 -4.97 24.73
CA ALA A 36 -9.78 -5.62 24.26
C ALA A 36 -9.87 -7.11 24.67
N GLY A 37 -8.75 -7.76 24.98
CA GLY A 37 -8.69 -9.15 25.44
C GLY A 37 -9.06 -9.37 26.92
N SER A 38 -9.23 -8.31 27.70
CA SER A 38 -9.47 -8.39 29.17
C SER A 38 -10.91 -8.11 29.60
N THR A 39 -11.83 -7.86 28.67
CA THR A 39 -13.24 -7.60 28.98
C THR A 39 -14.14 -8.55 28.17
N THR A 40 -14.85 -9.40 28.87
CA THR A 40 -15.92 -10.26 28.36
C THR A 40 -16.94 -9.45 27.57
N ALA A 41 -17.17 -9.89 26.33
CA ALA A 41 -18.38 -9.68 25.54
C ALA A 41 -18.89 -8.23 25.41
N SER A 42 -18.27 -7.46 24.55
CA SER A 42 -18.96 -6.40 23.80
C SER A 42 -18.38 -6.39 22.39
N SER A 43 -19.25 -6.43 21.41
CA SER A 43 -18.97 -6.49 19.97
C SER A 43 -17.78 -5.63 19.53
N PRO A 44 -16.98 -6.12 18.53
CA PRO A 44 -15.87 -5.33 17.98
C PRO A 44 -16.29 -4.08 17.18
N GLU A 45 -17.54 -3.67 17.29
CA GLU A 45 -18.17 -2.61 16.52
C GLU A 45 -17.98 -1.19 17.08
N SER A 46 -17.43 -1.03 18.29
CA SER A 46 -17.47 0.26 18.99
C SER A 46 -16.20 1.12 18.95
N LEU A 47 -15.20 0.80 18.14
CA LEU A 47 -14.00 1.64 17.95
C LEU A 47 -13.73 1.97 16.46
N ARG A 48 -14.71 1.83 15.58
CA ARG A 48 -14.67 2.54 14.31
C ARG A 48 -14.95 4.00 14.62
N VAL A 49 -13.91 4.83 14.53
CA VAL A 49 -14.12 6.28 14.36
C VAL A 49 -15.11 6.39 13.22
N SER A 50 -16.29 6.91 13.54
CA SER A 50 -17.43 6.99 12.62
C SER A 50 -16.98 7.67 11.32
N GLY A 51 -16.78 6.92 10.24
CA GLY A 51 -16.42 7.44 8.92
C GLY A 51 -15.16 6.90 8.26
N GLY A 52 -14.36 6.03 8.91
CA GLY A 52 -13.16 5.42 8.31
C GLY A 52 -13.51 4.50 7.14
N LYS A 53 -12.76 4.62 6.03
CA LYS A 53 -12.87 3.78 4.83
C LYS A 53 -11.72 2.79 4.77
N THR A 54 -11.91 1.68 4.05
CA THR A 54 -10.84 0.74 3.75
C THR A 54 -10.19 1.12 2.42
N VAL A 55 -8.88 1.39 2.45
CA VAL A 55 -8.10 1.79 1.28
C VAL A 55 -7.10 0.69 0.93
N TYR A 56 -7.19 0.18 -0.28
CA TYR A 56 -6.14 -0.64 -0.85
C TYR A 56 -5.02 0.27 -1.37
N LEU A 57 -3.94 0.39 -0.62
CA LEU A 57 -2.75 1.13 -1.03
C LEU A 57 -1.72 0.14 -1.57
N ALA A 58 -1.67 0.01 -2.89
CA ALA A 58 -0.85 -0.98 -3.58
C ALA A 58 0.62 -0.96 -3.13
N THR A 59 1.25 -2.13 -3.12
CA THR A 59 2.69 -2.21 -2.93
C THR A 59 3.40 -1.61 -4.13
N VAL A 60 4.55 -1.01 -3.91
CA VAL A 60 5.28 -0.22 -4.90
C VAL A 60 6.70 -0.73 -5.09
N SER A 61 7.37 -0.30 -6.15
CA SER A 61 8.83 -0.47 -6.28
C SER A 61 9.60 0.38 -5.27
N GLY A 62 10.86 0.02 -5.01
CA GLY A 62 11.66 0.66 -3.97
C GLY A 62 11.81 2.18 -4.10
N ASP A 63 11.73 2.71 -5.33
CA ASP A 63 11.80 4.15 -5.60
C ASP A 63 10.55 4.95 -5.16
N ARG A 64 9.45 4.26 -4.81
CA ARG A 64 8.20 4.87 -4.31
C ARG A 64 7.85 4.47 -2.89
N SER A 65 8.69 3.71 -2.21
CA SER A 65 8.39 3.20 -0.86
C SER A 65 8.14 4.34 0.15
N ALA A 66 8.96 5.38 0.14
CA ALA A 66 8.80 6.53 1.03
C ALA A 66 7.47 7.28 0.78
N ASP A 67 7.08 7.45 -0.48
CA ASP A 67 5.81 8.10 -0.83
C ASP A 67 4.62 7.27 -0.33
N ARG A 68 4.68 5.94 -0.53
CA ARG A 68 3.67 5.01 -0.02
C ARG A 68 3.55 5.06 1.50
N ASP A 69 4.68 5.03 2.21
CA ASP A 69 4.70 5.06 3.67
C ASP A 69 4.11 6.37 4.22
N ASN A 70 4.40 7.50 3.58
CA ASN A 70 3.85 8.81 3.94
C ASN A 70 2.32 8.83 3.74
N ILE A 71 1.82 8.35 2.60
CA ILE A 71 0.39 8.27 2.31
C ILE A 71 -0.30 7.31 3.28
N ALA A 72 0.30 6.15 3.55
CA ALA A 72 -0.26 5.18 4.50
C ALA A 72 -0.41 5.78 5.91
N ARG A 73 0.59 6.57 6.34
CA ARG A 73 0.54 7.27 7.63
C ARG A 73 -0.57 8.30 7.68
N ASP A 74 -0.65 9.19 6.69
CA ASP A 74 -1.67 10.23 6.62
C ASP A 74 -3.09 9.66 6.60
N LEU A 75 -3.30 8.59 5.84
CA LEU A 75 -4.59 7.89 5.79
C LEU A 75 -4.96 7.23 7.13
N ARG A 76 -4.00 6.60 7.82
CA ARG A 76 -4.24 6.02 9.15
C ARG A 76 -4.54 7.08 10.20
N GLU A 77 -3.85 8.22 10.17
CA GLU A 77 -4.14 9.37 11.04
C GLU A 77 -5.57 9.88 10.87
N ARG A 78 -6.10 9.79 9.67
CA ARG A 78 -7.48 10.15 9.34
C ARG A 78 -8.50 9.05 9.68
N GLY A 79 -8.05 7.94 10.26
CA GLY A 79 -8.91 6.83 10.68
C GLY A 79 -9.26 5.82 9.60
N HIS A 80 -8.56 5.82 8.46
CA HIS A 80 -8.75 4.83 7.40
C HIS A 80 -7.99 3.53 7.69
N THR A 81 -8.56 2.41 7.27
CA THR A 81 -7.89 1.10 7.27
C THR A 81 -7.11 0.94 5.97
N ILE A 82 -5.83 0.54 6.07
CA ILE A 82 -4.95 0.38 4.91
C ILE A 82 -4.66 -1.09 4.65
N LEU A 83 -4.92 -1.53 3.44
CA LEU A 83 -4.60 -2.85 2.91
C LEU A 83 -3.58 -2.74 1.77
N PRO A 84 -2.70 -3.72 1.54
CA PRO A 84 -2.47 -4.87 2.40
C PRO A 84 -1.85 -4.46 3.75
N ASP A 85 -2.21 -5.19 4.80
CA ASP A 85 -1.70 -5.04 6.16
C ASP A 85 -0.49 -5.94 6.44
N SER A 86 -0.17 -6.80 5.48
CA SER A 86 0.97 -7.72 5.50
C SER A 86 1.68 -7.73 4.15
N ASN A 87 2.87 -8.33 4.11
CA ASN A 87 3.61 -8.48 2.86
C ASN A 87 2.89 -9.47 1.93
N LEU A 88 2.86 -9.14 0.64
CA LEU A 88 2.36 -10.05 -0.39
C LEU A 88 3.33 -11.23 -0.58
N SER A 89 2.79 -12.38 -0.97
CA SER A 89 3.57 -13.54 -1.33
C SER A 89 4.52 -13.25 -2.51
N LEU A 90 5.55 -14.07 -2.66
CA LEU A 90 6.44 -14.05 -3.82
C LEU A 90 6.01 -15.05 -4.90
N ASN A 91 4.91 -15.78 -4.70
CA ASN A 91 4.33 -16.70 -5.68
C ASN A 91 3.19 -16.01 -6.45
N ALA A 92 3.20 -16.11 -7.78
CA ALA A 92 2.26 -15.39 -8.64
C ALA A 92 0.77 -15.74 -8.39
N LEU A 93 0.45 -17.00 -8.10
CA LEU A 93 -0.92 -17.42 -7.84
C LEU A 93 -1.41 -16.88 -6.49
N GLU A 94 -0.58 -17.01 -5.46
CA GLU A 94 -0.88 -16.51 -4.12
C GLU A 94 -1.01 -14.99 -4.10
N VAL A 95 -0.14 -14.25 -4.80
CA VAL A 95 -0.26 -12.79 -4.97
C VAL A 95 -1.63 -12.43 -5.54
N LYS A 96 -2.04 -13.10 -6.62
CA LYS A 96 -3.33 -12.82 -7.27
C LYS A 96 -4.51 -13.05 -6.34
N GLU A 97 -4.48 -14.12 -5.54
CA GLU A 97 -5.51 -14.43 -4.56
C GLU A 97 -5.54 -13.40 -3.42
N GLN A 98 -4.39 -13.11 -2.81
CA GLN A 98 -4.28 -12.12 -1.74
C GLN A 98 -4.76 -10.74 -2.19
N VAL A 99 -4.33 -10.28 -3.36
CA VAL A 99 -4.72 -8.98 -3.91
C VAL A 99 -6.23 -8.92 -4.15
N ARG A 100 -6.84 -9.98 -4.71
CA ARG A 100 -8.30 -10.04 -4.89
C ARG A 100 -9.05 -9.95 -3.57
N GLU A 101 -8.60 -10.67 -2.54
CA GLU A 101 -9.25 -10.63 -1.23
C GLU A 101 -9.15 -9.24 -0.57
N TYR A 102 -8.02 -8.57 -0.70
CA TYR A 102 -7.86 -7.20 -0.22
C TYR A 102 -8.71 -6.21 -1.01
N LEU A 103 -8.73 -6.32 -2.34
CA LEU A 103 -9.52 -5.44 -3.20
C LEU A 103 -11.02 -5.58 -2.93
N LYS A 104 -11.54 -6.77 -2.65
CA LYS A 104 -12.95 -6.99 -2.28
C LYS A 104 -13.37 -6.20 -1.04
N GLN A 105 -12.45 -5.98 -0.10
CA GLN A 105 -12.69 -5.28 1.15
C GLN A 105 -12.50 -3.76 1.02
N ALA A 106 -11.88 -3.29 -0.07
CA ALA A 106 -11.52 -1.90 -0.25
C ALA A 106 -12.67 -1.05 -0.81
N ASP A 107 -12.79 0.17 -0.32
CA ASP A 107 -13.66 1.23 -0.86
C ASP A 107 -12.95 2.03 -1.97
N LEU A 108 -11.60 2.11 -1.91
CA LEU A 108 -10.74 2.83 -2.85
C LEU A 108 -9.45 2.05 -3.06
N ALA A 109 -8.95 2.02 -4.28
CA ALA A 109 -7.62 1.50 -4.60
C ALA A 109 -6.70 2.64 -5.06
N ILE A 110 -5.51 2.74 -4.45
CA ILE A 110 -4.48 3.74 -4.78
C ILE A 110 -3.23 3.02 -5.28
N HIS A 111 -2.76 3.43 -6.46
CA HIS A 111 -1.55 2.89 -7.10
C HIS A 111 -0.56 4.02 -7.37
N LEU A 112 0.67 3.90 -6.88
CA LEU A 112 1.76 4.83 -7.15
C LEU A 112 2.76 4.14 -8.08
N LEU A 113 2.98 4.71 -9.25
CA LEU A 113 3.91 4.17 -10.23
C LEU A 113 5.24 4.92 -10.20
N GLY A 114 6.33 4.19 -10.22
CA GLY A 114 7.68 4.69 -10.26
C GLY A 114 8.41 4.34 -11.56
N ALA A 115 9.71 4.61 -11.58
CA ALA A 115 10.58 4.37 -12.72
C ALA A 115 10.91 2.88 -12.92
N ASN A 116 10.81 2.07 -11.85
CA ASN A 116 11.15 0.65 -11.88
C ASN A 116 9.90 -0.20 -12.14
N TYR A 117 10.03 -1.24 -12.95
CA TYR A 117 8.94 -2.20 -13.25
C TYR A 117 8.51 -2.99 -12.01
N GLY A 118 9.44 -3.19 -11.08
CA GLY A 118 9.20 -3.92 -9.84
C GLY A 118 9.48 -5.41 -9.96
N MET A 119 9.21 -6.12 -8.86
CA MET A 119 9.48 -7.56 -8.75
C MET A 119 8.47 -8.38 -9.54
N ILE A 120 8.98 -9.36 -10.30
CA ILE A 120 8.17 -10.41 -10.92
C ILE A 120 8.16 -11.60 -9.94
N PRO A 121 6.99 -12.04 -9.47
CA PRO A 121 6.89 -13.17 -8.55
C PRO A 121 7.26 -14.49 -9.24
N GLU A 122 7.57 -15.51 -8.44
CA GLU A 122 7.84 -16.86 -8.93
C GLU A 122 6.65 -17.41 -9.75
N ALA A 123 6.95 -18.06 -10.85
CA ALA A 123 5.98 -18.55 -11.82
C ALA A 123 5.09 -17.45 -12.46
N GLY A 124 5.47 -16.18 -12.34
CA GLY A 124 4.79 -15.05 -12.95
C GLY A 124 5.52 -14.52 -14.20
N SER A 125 4.78 -13.77 -15.04
CA SER A 125 5.31 -13.04 -16.20
C SER A 125 5.21 -11.53 -16.05
N GLU A 126 4.37 -11.08 -15.12
CA GLU A 126 4.07 -9.67 -14.83
C GLU A 126 4.63 -9.29 -13.45
N SER A 127 4.95 -8.02 -13.25
CA SER A 127 5.35 -7.55 -11.93
C SER A 127 4.16 -7.56 -10.95
N ILE A 128 4.47 -7.60 -9.64
CA ILE A 128 3.45 -7.46 -8.61
C ILE A 128 2.67 -6.16 -8.80
N ILE A 129 3.33 -5.07 -9.22
CA ILE A 129 2.71 -3.76 -9.45
C ILE A 129 1.68 -3.84 -10.57
N GLU A 130 2.06 -4.42 -11.71
CA GLU A 130 1.16 -4.61 -12.84
C GLU A 130 -0.01 -5.52 -12.50
N THR A 131 0.25 -6.64 -11.81
CA THR A 131 -0.79 -7.57 -11.33
C THR A 131 -1.82 -6.86 -10.44
N GLN A 132 -1.38 -6.06 -9.46
CA GLN A 132 -2.26 -5.31 -8.58
C GLN A 132 -3.16 -4.34 -9.35
N LEU A 133 -2.57 -3.61 -10.29
CA LEU A 133 -3.29 -2.61 -11.08
C LEU A 133 -4.30 -3.24 -12.02
N SER A 134 -3.94 -4.35 -12.69
CA SER A 134 -4.85 -5.13 -13.54
C SER A 134 -6.02 -5.70 -12.76
N LEU A 135 -5.79 -6.25 -11.57
CA LEU A 135 -6.85 -6.77 -10.70
C LEU A 135 -7.77 -5.65 -10.19
N ALA A 136 -7.21 -4.50 -9.82
CA ALA A 136 -8.01 -3.34 -9.41
C ALA A 136 -8.84 -2.79 -10.57
N ALA A 137 -8.33 -2.84 -11.82
CA ALA A 137 -9.09 -2.49 -13.02
C ALA A 137 -10.31 -3.41 -13.20
N ASN A 138 -10.11 -4.72 -13.03
CA ASN A 138 -11.20 -5.69 -13.11
C ASN A 138 -12.25 -5.46 -12.01
N GLU A 139 -11.84 -5.20 -10.76
CA GLU A 139 -12.77 -4.88 -9.67
C GLU A 139 -13.52 -3.57 -9.91
N SER A 140 -12.85 -2.57 -10.50
CA SER A 140 -13.51 -1.32 -10.91
C SER A 140 -14.60 -1.58 -11.95
N ALA A 141 -14.32 -2.40 -12.96
CA ALA A 141 -15.30 -2.75 -13.99
C ALA A 141 -16.47 -3.59 -13.44
N ASN A 142 -16.20 -4.51 -12.51
CA ASN A 142 -17.18 -5.47 -11.99
C ASN A 142 -18.12 -4.88 -10.93
N ARG A 143 -17.60 -4.07 -9.99
CA ARG A 143 -18.35 -3.57 -8.85
C ARG A 143 -18.25 -2.05 -8.63
N GLY A 144 -17.61 -1.33 -9.54
CA GLY A 144 -17.43 0.11 -9.42
C GLY A 144 -16.42 0.56 -8.37
N LEU A 145 -15.40 -0.27 -8.06
CA LEU A 145 -14.32 0.13 -7.17
C LEU A 145 -13.63 1.38 -7.72
N GLU A 146 -13.60 2.44 -6.94
CA GLU A 146 -12.88 3.64 -7.33
C GLU A 146 -11.36 3.39 -7.31
N ARG A 147 -10.67 3.94 -8.32
CA ARG A 147 -9.22 3.79 -8.47
C ARG A 147 -8.56 5.14 -8.67
N LEU A 148 -7.42 5.31 -8.01
CA LEU A 148 -6.50 6.41 -8.25
C LEU A 148 -5.16 5.84 -8.68
N VAL A 149 -4.69 6.23 -9.86
CA VAL A 149 -3.36 5.89 -10.36
C VAL A 149 -2.55 7.17 -10.45
N TRP A 150 -1.46 7.23 -9.70
CA TRP A 150 -0.60 8.39 -9.67
C TRP A 150 0.75 8.09 -10.33
N LEU A 151 1.14 9.00 -11.23
CA LEU A 151 2.44 9.00 -11.89
C LEU A 151 3.10 10.37 -11.71
N PRO A 152 4.40 10.43 -11.34
CA PRO A 152 5.12 11.70 -11.32
C PRO A 152 5.14 12.37 -12.70
N ALA A 153 5.05 13.69 -12.72
CA ALA A 153 5.28 14.44 -13.94
C ALA A 153 6.72 14.20 -14.44
N GLY A 154 6.87 13.90 -15.73
CA GLY A 154 8.19 13.63 -16.30
C GLY A 154 8.80 12.28 -15.89
N LEU A 155 8.00 11.32 -15.44
CA LEU A 155 8.49 9.98 -15.11
C LEU A 155 9.17 9.33 -16.31
N GLU A 156 10.46 9.04 -16.16
CA GLU A 156 11.26 8.26 -17.10
C GLU A 156 11.39 6.83 -16.56
N ALA A 157 10.88 5.86 -17.35
CA ALA A 157 11.02 4.46 -17.00
C ALA A 157 12.48 4.01 -17.13
N LYS A 158 12.97 3.23 -16.17
CA LYS A 158 14.33 2.67 -16.19
C LYS A 158 14.42 1.40 -17.02
N GLU A 159 13.31 0.75 -17.26
CA GLU A 159 13.21 -0.53 -17.96
C GLU A 159 12.19 -0.43 -19.10
N GLU A 160 12.46 -1.09 -20.22
CA GLU A 160 11.57 -1.10 -21.37
C GLU A 160 10.17 -1.63 -21.03
N ARG A 161 10.09 -2.67 -20.18
CA ARG A 161 8.81 -3.20 -19.68
C ARG A 161 8.00 -2.15 -18.92
N GLN A 162 8.65 -1.33 -18.10
CA GLN A 162 7.98 -0.24 -17.38
C GLN A 162 7.49 0.83 -18.35
N ALA A 163 8.27 1.16 -19.37
CA ALA A 163 7.86 2.12 -20.40
C ALA A 163 6.61 1.63 -21.15
N GLN A 164 6.60 0.37 -21.57
CA GLN A 164 5.47 -0.27 -22.24
C GLN A 164 4.23 -0.31 -21.34
N PHE A 165 4.40 -0.65 -20.07
CA PHE A 165 3.32 -0.68 -19.10
C PHE A 165 2.71 0.72 -18.87
N ILE A 166 3.54 1.75 -18.69
CA ILE A 166 3.07 3.14 -18.54
C ILE A 166 2.34 3.61 -19.79
N GLU A 167 2.85 3.29 -20.98
CA GLU A 167 2.21 3.67 -22.23
C GLU A 167 0.84 3.02 -22.41
N ALA A 168 0.73 1.72 -22.08
CA ALA A 168 -0.55 1.01 -22.09
C ALA A 168 -1.59 1.66 -21.14
N LEU A 169 -1.17 2.21 -20.01
CA LEU A 169 -2.06 2.91 -19.07
C LEU A 169 -2.54 4.28 -19.56
N ARG A 170 -1.79 4.93 -20.46
CA ARG A 170 -2.17 6.24 -21.00
C ARG A 170 -3.20 6.13 -22.12
N VAL A 171 -3.32 4.96 -22.74
CA VAL A 171 -4.21 4.70 -23.88
C VAL A 171 -5.58 4.18 -23.43
N ASN A 172 -5.69 3.65 -22.19
CA ASN A 172 -6.94 3.13 -21.61
C ASN A 172 -7.51 4.08 -20.55
#